data_c56e193ea5c18942cfce4b7acc233d05
#
_entry.id   c56e193ea5c18942cfce4b7acc233d05
#
_cell.length_a   1.000
_cell.length_b   1.000
_cell.length_c   1.000
_cell.angle_alpha   90.00
_cell.angle_beta   90.00
_cell.angle_gamma   90.00
#
_symmetry.space_group_name_H-M   'P 1'
#
loop_
_entity.id
_entity.type
_entity.pdbx_description
1 polymer ?
#
loop_
_entity_poly.entity_id
_entity_poly.type
_entity_poly.pdbx_seq_one_letter_code
_entity_poly.pdbx_strand_id
1 'polypeptide(L)'
;MANTVLTRTPSSATNQKTFTWSVWFKRLVQGSESALFCVGNNPSSSMFMLRFDPDTFNVYANGNNPNLTTHRKFYDPSAWYHVVLAVDTTQSTEADRVKLYVNGVQETSFSSASYPGQNHDTVVNSTTQINIGERPDDNKHFEGYMSHLHFIDGTAYPASTFGETDATTGEWKILTNPSVTYGTNGFFILKDGNSVTDQSGNGNNFTVSQGTLTKSEDNPSNNFATFTVAQPNNSTTFSHGNTTLVSGSTQWNGAMTTIPLFKGKWYYECKYNTGGNIKLSVVGHKADYRNFKTLNSAYGEYHDNGYGYQFNNSGNDYLGNNNSSPNWGGGLSSNSGDKIYMVALDLDNGKIWYGADGTWFDDASGNTGNPSTGAHAHQTISATHLAQTPFIVTGSVEGNGATMNWNFGNGYFGTTSVSSAGSNASNIGIFEYDVPTGFTAITTKGLNE
;
A
#
# COMPACT_ATOMS: atom_id res chain seq x y z
N MET A 1 -13.99 -0.08 2.27
CA MET A 1 -12.94 -1.06 2.62
C MET A 1 -13.07 -2.22 1.66
N ALA A 2 -11.98 -2.62 1.02
CA ALA A 2 -12.01 -3.76 0.10
C ALA A 2 -11.89 -5.04 0.95
N ASN A 3 -13.01 -5.63 1.34
CA ASN A 3 -13.05 -6.89 2.07
C ASN A 3 -12.76 -8.05 1.10
N THR A 4 -11.55 -8.08 0.55
CA THR A 4 -11.18 -9.13 -0.42
C THR A 4 -10.78 -10.39 0.30
N VAL A 5 -11.45 -11.49 -0.04
CA VAL A 5 -11.21 -12.81 0.53
C VAL A 5 -10.97 -13.80 -0.59
N LEU A 6 -9.90 -14.58 -0.47
CA LEU A 6 -9.61 -15.69 -1.37
C LEU A 6 -9.84 -17.00 -0.64
N THR A 7 -10.52 -17.93 -1.29
CA THR A 7 -10.84 -19.24 -0.68
C THR A 7 -10.43 -20.41 -1.56
N ARG A 8 -10.05 -21.51 -0.90
CA ARG A 8 -9.81 -22.82 -1.50
C ARG A 8 -10.07 -23.91 -0.48
N THR A 9 -10.65 -25.03 -0.91
CA THR A 9 -10.77 -26.23 -0.09
C THR A 9 -9.93 -27.35 -0.71
N PRO A 10 -8.93 -27.91 0.01
CA PRO A 10 -8.16 -29.03 -0.49
C PRO A 10 -9.04 -30.28 -0.69
N SER A 11 -8.82 -31.01 -1.76
CA SER A 11 -9.60 -32.24 -2.08
C SER A 11 -9.21 -33.47 -1.23
N SER A 12 -8.01 -33.45 -0.67
CA SER A 12 -7.49 -34.52 0.20
C SER A 12 -6.59 -33.97 1.29
N ALA A 13 -6.56 -34.63 2.43
CA ALA A 13 -5.59 -34.34 3.48
C ALA A 13 -4.21 -34.91 3.09
N THR A 14 -3.16 -34.17 3.53
CA THR A 14 -1.77 -34.53 3.30
C THR A 14 -0.96 -34.46 4.60
N ASN A 15 0.28 -33.95 4.57
CA ASN A 15 1.13 -33.86 5.74
C ASN A 15 0.67 -32.69 6.66
N GLN A 16 0.01 -33.01 7.75
CA GLN A 16 -0.48 -32.02 8.73
C GLN A 16 0.56 -31.62 9.78
N LYS A 17 1.76 -32.22 9.75
CA LYS A 17 2.82 -32.00 10.73
C LYS A 17 3.90 -31.03 10.24
N THR A 18 4.11 -30.97 8.91
CA THR A 18 5.22 -30.24 8.33
C THR A 18 4.75 -29.40 7.16
N PHE A 19 4.98 -28.08 7.22
CA PHE A 19 4.63 -27.16 6.15
C PHE A 19 5.37 -25.84 6.30
N THR A 20 5.39 -25.02 5.22
CA THR A 20 5.87 -23.64 5.25
C THR A 20 4.80 -22.71 4.67
N TRP A 21 4.62 -21.56 5.28
CA TRP A 21 3.87 -20.45 4.76
C TRP A 21 4.79 -19.24 4.66
N SER A 22 4.79 -18.55 3.51
CA SER A 22 5.62 -17.38 3.25
C SER A 22 4.82 -16.36 2.47
N VAL A 23 4.86 -15.09 2.89
CA VAL A 23 4.22 -13.98 2.17
C VAL A 23 4.94 -12.67 2.42
N TRP A 24 4.96 -11.84 1.41
CA TRP A 24 5.23 -10.40 1.55
C TRP A 24 3.90 -9.66 1.71
N PHE A 25 3.85 -8.74 2.66
CA PHE A 25 2.69 -7.89 2.88
C PHE A 25 3.08 -6.46 3.25
N LYS A 26 2.19 -5.51 2.92
CA LYS A 26 2.24 -4.12 3.37
C LYS A 26 0.94 -3.85 4.10
N ARG A 27 1.03 -3.56 5.40
CA ARG A 27 -0.13 -3.38 6.29
C ARG A 27 -0.49 -1.90 6.38
N LEU A 28 -1.72 -1.55 6.06
CA LEU A 28 -2.14 -0.15 5.94
C LEU A 28 -2.99 0.33 7.11
N VAL A 29 -3.64 -0.56 7.83
CA VAL A 29 -4.48 -0.24 9.00
C VAL A 29 -3.88 -0.84 10.25
N GLN A 30 -3.76 -0.03 11.31
CA GLN A 30 -3.24 -0.42 12.62
C GLN A 30 -4.37 -0.39 13.66
N GLY A 31 -4.09 -0.97 14.85
CA GLY A 31 -4.97 -0.90 16.00
C GLY A 31 -6.18 -1.84 15.96
N SER A 32 -6.29 -2.69 14.94
CA SER A 32 -7.38 -3.67 14.80
C SER A 32 -6.85 -5.07 14.52
N GLU A 33 -7.59 -6.08 14.97
CA GLU A 33 -7.34 -7.46 14.59
C GLU A 33 -7.61 -7.67 13.10
N SER A 34 -6.73 -8.42 12.42
CA SER A 34 -6.93 -8.78 11.02
C SER A 34 -6.16 -10.06 10.68
N ALA A 35 -6.73 -10.93 9.83
CA ALA A 35 -6.14 -12.21 9.50
C ALA A 35 -5.57 -12.24 8.08
N LEU A 36 -4.34 -12.72 7.94
CA LEU A 36 -3.68 -12.96 6.66
C LEU A 36 -4.05 -14.33 6.08
N PHE A 37 -4.11 -15.34 6.95
CA PHE A 37 -4.34 -16.74 6.59
C PHE A 37 -5.14 -17.43 7.69
N CYS A 38 -6.17 -18.16 7.31
CA CYS A 38 -6.97 -18.94 8.24
C CYS A 38 -7.37 -20.28 7.60
N VAL A 39 -7.22 -21.36 8.35
CA VAL A 39 -7.78 -22.68 8.01
C VAL A 39 -8.83 -23.00 9.05
N GLY A 40 -10.06 -23.26 8.61
CA GLY A 40 -11.23 -23.40 9.48
C GLY A 40 -11.92 -22.06 9.74
N ASN A 41 -13.09 -22.10 10.34
CA ASN A 41 -13.98 -20.95 10.47
C ASN A 41 -14.58 -20.76 11.87
N ASN A 42 -14.18 -21.54 12.85
CA ASN A 42 -14.76 -21.49 14.18
C ASN A 42 -13.70 -21.70 15.26
N PRO A 43 -13.48 -20.74 16.18
CA PRO A 43 -12.51 -20.86 17.25
C PRO A 43 -12.82 -21.97 18.27
N SER A 44 -14.06 -22.46 18.32
CA SER A 44 -14.44 -23.61 19.16
C SER A 44 -14.21 -24.98 18.49
N SER A 45 -13.84 -24.99 17.20
CA SER A 45 -13.49 -26.20 16.44
C SER A 45 -12.00 -26.14 16.03
N SER A 46 -11.58 -26.99 15.11
CA SER A 46 -10.20 -26.94 14.61
C SER A 46 -9.98 -25.70 13.75
N MET A 47 -9.09 -24.79 14.20
CA MET A 47 -8.70 -23.59 13.47
C MET A 47 -7.20 -23.35 13.61
N PHE A 48 -6.59 -22.85 12.55
CA PHE A 48 -5.22 -22.36 12.52
C PHE A 48 -5.20 -21.01 11.79
N MET A 49 -4.56 -19.98 12.36
CA MET A 49 -4.50 -18.69 11.70
C MET A 49 -3.19 -17.94 11.93
N LEU A 50 -2.89 -17.07 10.99
CA LEU A 50 -1.85 -16.06 11.05
C LEU A 50 -2.55 -14.70 11.00
N ARG A 51 -2.40 -13.91 12.07
CA ARG A 51 -3.14 -12.64 12.25
C ARG A 51 -2.30 -11.57 12.89
N PHE A 52 -2.79 -10.34 12.82
CA PHE A 52 -2.40 -9.24 13.71
C PHE A 52 -3.38 -9.18 14.88
N ASP A 53 -2.86 -8.95 16.12
CA ASP A 53 -3.64 -8.86 17.34
C ASP A 53 -3.06 -7.79 18.32
N PRO A 54 -3.57 -6.56 18.38
CA PRO A 54 -4.03 -5.85 17.20
C PRO A 54 -2.88 -5.46 16.26
N ASP A 55 -1.66 -5.24 16.78
CA ASP A 55 -0.50 -4.78 16.00
C ASP A 55 0.70 -5.72 16.08
N THR A 56 0.66 -6.71 16.96
CA THR A 56 1.62 -7.82 17.03
C THR A 56 1.22 -8.92 16.06
N PHE A 57 2.18 -9.65 15.54
CA PHE A 57 1.90 -10.83 14.72
C PHE A 57 1.66 -12.05 15.62
N ASN A 58 0.60 -12.78 15.37
CA ASN A 58 0.21 -13.94 16.15
C ASN A 58 0.01 -15.16 15.26
N VAL A 59 0.71 -16.24 15.60
CA VAL A 59 0.47 -17.60 15.09
C VAL A 59 -0.43 -18.29 16.09
N TYR A 60 -1.64 -18.61 15.70
CA TYR A 60 -2.66 -19.15 16.61
C TYR A 60 -3.29 -20.41 16.08
N ALA A 61 -3.48 -21.39 16.97
CA ALA A 61 -4.36 -22.53 16.72
C ALA A 61 -5.33 -22.74 17.88
N ASN A 62 -6.45 -23.37 17.62
CA ASN A 62 -7.41 -23.73 18.66
C ASN A 62 -6.74 -24.56 19.77
N GLY A 63 -7.09 -24.25 21.02
CA GLY A 63 -6.43 -24.82 22.19
C GLY A 63 -5.08 -24.20 22.52
N ASN A 64 -4.73 -23.05 21.89
CA ASN A 64 -3.47 -22.29 22.07
C ASN A 64 -2.18 -23.07 21.73
N ASN A 65 -2.24 -24.00 20.78
CA ASN A 65 -1.09 -24.80 20.37
C ASN A 65 -0.95 -24.92 18.85
N PRO A 66 -0.18 -24.06 18.17
CA PRO A 66 0.65 -22.99 18.71
C PRO A 66 -0.13 -21.73 19.15
N ASN A 67 0.49 -20.95 20.04
CA ASN A 67 0.15 -19.56 20.27
C ASN A 67 1.45 -18.77 20.45
N LEU A 68 1.96 -18.20 19.38
CA LEU A 68 3.18 -17.38 19.37
C LEU A 68 2.80 -15.94 19.04
N THR A 69 2.98 -15.02 19.99
CA THR A 69 2.73 -13.59 19.79
C THR A 69 4.04 -12.82 19.86
N THR A 70 4.36 -12.08 18.81
CA THR A 70 5.61 -11.29 18.76
C THR A 70 5.59 -10.13 19.74
N HIS A 71 6.77 -9.72 20.23
CA HIS A 71 6.92 -8.38 20.82
C HIS A 71 6.96 -7.30 19.75
N ARG A 72 7.45 -7.65 18.56
CA ARG A 72 7.50 -6.77 17.39
C ARG A 72 6.08 -6.31 17.02
N LYS A 73 5.99 -5.03 16.72
CA LYS A 73 4.77 -4.40 16.21
C LYS A 73 4.97 -3.95 14.78
N PHE A 74 3.90 -3.96 13.99
CA PHE A 74 3.91 -3.68 12.56
C PHE A 74 3.13 -2.39 12.30
N TYR A 75 3.76 -1.26 12.62
CA TYR A 75 3.15 0.07 12.58
C TYR A 75 3.47 0.88 11.33
N ASP A 76 4.47 0.48 10.54
CA ASP A 76 4.86 1.25 9.38
C ASP A 76 3.97 0.90 8.16
N PRO A 77 3.05 1.79 7.75
CA PRO A 77 2.19 1.54 6.60
C PRO A 77 2.92 1.71 5.25
N SER A 78 4.16 2.20 5.28
CA SER A 78 4.98 2.35 4.08
C SER A 78 5.85 1.13 3.79
N ALA A 79 6.05 0.25 4.77
CA ALA A 79 7.00 -0.86 4.66
C ALA A 79 6.33 -2.14 4.13
N TRP A 80 7.03 -2.81 3.23
CA TRP A 80 6.82 -4.21 2.93
C TRP A 80 7.52 -5.08 3.97
N TYR A 81 6.80 -6.02 4.55
CA TYR A 81 7.31 -7.03 5.47
C TYR A 81 7.25 -8.40 4.82
N HIS A 82 8.27 -9.20 5.06
CA HIS A 82 8.28 -10.62 4.72
C HIS A 82 8.11 -11.46 5.97
N VAL A 83 7.12 -12.33 5.99
CA VAL A 83 6.94 -13.31 7.07
C VAL A 83 7.02 -14.72 6.52
N VAL A 84 7.83 -15.54 7.17
CA VAL A 84 7.89 -16.99 6.92
C VAL A 84 7.59 -17.73 8.22
N LEU A 85 6.64 -18.65 8.14
CA LEU A 85 6.33 -19.61 9.19
C LEU A 85 6.75 -21.01 8.72
N ALA A 86 7.69 -21.61 9.39
CA ALA A 86 8.11 -22.99 9.19
C ALA A 86 7.61 -23.86 10.36
N VAL A 87 6.80 -24.85 10.05
CA VAL A 87 6.22 -25.78 11.04
C VAL A 87 6.75 -27.19 10.77
N ASP A 88 7.27 -27.82 11.82
CA ASP A 88 7.62 -29.24 11.85
C ASP A 88 7.39 -29.80 13.25
N THR A 89 6.20 -30.31 13.50
CA THR A 89 5.83 -30.86 14.82
C THR A 89 6.56 -32.14 15.20
N THR A 90 7.30 -32.74 14.29
CA THR A 90 8.09 -33.97 14.57
C THR A 90 9.34 -33.70 15.41
N GLN A 91 9.76 -32.45 15.50
CA GLN A 91 10.95 -32.05 16.25
C GLN A 91 10.84 -32.34 17.72
N SER A 92 11.94 -32.85 18.32
CA SER A 92 11.99 -33.19 19.75
C SER A 92 11.95 -31.93 20.62
N THR A 93 12.67 -30.88 20.23
CA THR A 93 12.67 -29.59 20.92
C THR A 93 11.42 -28.79 20.55
N GLU A 94 10.67 -28.34 21.54
CA GLU A 94 9.38 -27.66 21.30
C GLU A 94 9.52 -26.37 20.51
N ALA A 95 10.56 -25.56 20.78
CA ALA A 95 10.81 -24.31 20.06
C ALA A 95 11.23 -24.53 18.59
N ASP A 96 11.65 -25.74 18.21
CA ASP A 96 11.98 -26.09 16.84
C ASP A 96 10.76 -26.53 16.03
N ARG A 97 9.61 -26.77 16.67
CA ARG A 97 8.37 -27.21 16.00
C ARG A 97 7.69 -26.10 15.23
N VAL A 98 7.88 -24.85 15.65
CA VAL A 98 7.29 -23.67 14.98
C VAL A 98 8.32 -22.55 15.00
N LYS A 99 8.81 -22.16 13.82
CA LYS A 99 9.76 -21.06 13.64
C LYS A 99 9.13 -19.96 12.82
N LEU A 100 9.13 -18.76 13.39
CA LEU A 100 8.64 -17.54 12.74
C LEU A 100 9.82 -16.67 12.36
N TYR A 101 9.82 -16.18 11.12
CA TYR A 101 10.84 -15.24 10.62
C TYR A 101 10.17 -13.96 10.14
N VAL A 102 10.80 -12.82 10.40
CA VAL A 102 10.41 -11.51 9.87
C VAL A 102 11.63 -10.91 9.16
N ASN A 103 11.46 -10.56 7.88
CA ASN A 103 12.52 -10.02 7.04
C ASN A 103 13.84 -10.81 7.16
N GLY A 104 13.74 -12.13 7.01
CA GLY A 104 14.87 -13.05 7.06
C GLY A 104 15.40 -13.42 8.46
N VAL A 105 14.99 -12.69 9.49
CA VAL A 105 15.47 -12.91 10.87
C VAL A 105 14.46 -13.74 11.66
N GLN A 106 14.93 -14.81 12.31
CA GLN A 106 14.07 -15.62 13.18
C GLN A 106 13.67 -14.83 14.43
N GLU A 107 12.37 -14.79 14.70
CA GLU A 107 11.85 -14.29 15.99
C GLU A 107 12.09 -15.34 17.08
N THR A 108 12.80 -14.94 18.11
CA THR A 108 13.14 -15.81 19.27
C THR A 108 12.56 -15.26 20.57
N SER A 109 12.00 -14.07 20.55
CA SER A 109 11.41 -13.40 21.70
C SER A 109 9.92 -13.11 21.44
N PHE A 110 9.06 -13.71 22.25
CA PHE A 110 7.62 -13.64 22.16
C PHE A 110 7.01 -13.11 23.46
N SER A 111 5.94 -12.33 23.35
CA SER A 111 5.13 -11.92 24.52
C SER A 111 4.28 -13.09 25.04
N SER A 112 3.96 -14.04 24.18
CA SER A 112 3.36 -15.33 24.51
C SER A 112 3.96 -16.40 23.62
N ALA A 113 4.34 -17.54 24.18
CA ALA A 113 4.86 -18.69 23.42
C ALA A 113 4.31 -19.99 23.97
N SER A 114 3.55 -20.68 23.14
CA SER A 114 3.07 -22.05 23.39
C SER A 114 3.24 -22.84 22.09
N TYR A 115 3.83 -24.03 22.18
CA TYR A 115 4.17 -24.86 21.03
C TYR A 115 3.32 -26.13 21.00
N PRO A 116 3.01 -26.66 19.80
CA PRO A 116 2.27 -27.91 19.67
C PRO A 116 3.06 -29.08 20.27
N GLY A 117 2.36 -30.12 20.71
CA GLY A 117 2.99 -31.39 21.14
C GLY A 117 3.81 -32.01 20.01
N GLN A 118 4.78 -32.86 20.36
CA GLN A 118 5.54 -33.60 19.36
C GLN A 118 4.60 -34.52 18.57
N ASN A 119 4.78 -34.54 17.23
CA ASN A 119 3.95 -35.26 16.28
C ASN A 119 2.47 -34.84 16.24
N HIS A 120 2.16 -33.61 16.71
CA HIS A 120 0.80 -33.08 16.64
C HIS A 120 0.37 -32.86 15.18
N ASP A 121 -0.80 -33.36 14.81
CA ASP A 121 -1.43 -33.06 13.53
C ASP A 121 -2.21 -31.74 13.63
N THR A 122 -1.82 -30.77 12.83
CA THR A 122 -2.52 -29.49 12.74
C THR A 122 -3.76 -29.63 11.84
N VAL A 123 -4.64 -28.62 11.81
CA VAL A 123 -5.73 -28.56 10.82
C VAL A 123 -5.25 -28.16 9.42
N VAL A 124 -4.04 -27.63 9.31
CA VAL A 124 -3.42 -27.28 8.03
C VAL A 124 -3.16 -28.55 7.22
N ASN A 125 -3.33 -28.48 5.91
CA ASN A 125 -3.29 -29.63 5.00
C ASN A 125 -4.39 -30.68 5.21
N SER A 126 -5.45 -30.36 5.95
CA SER A 126 -6.69 -31.15 5.96
C SER A 126 -7.59 -30.76 4.77
N THR A 127 -8.79 -31.35 4.72
CA THR A 127 -9.84 -30.95 3.75
C THR A 127 -10.66 -29.75 4.22
N THR A 128 -10.15 -29.00 5.17
CA THR A 128 -10.80 -27.79 5.69
C THR A 128 -10.49 -26.58 4.80
N GLN A 129 -11.47 -25.71 4.60
CA GLN A 129 -11.31 -24.52 3.77
C GLN A 129 -10.19 -23.61 4.29
N ILE A 130 -9.41 -23.12 3.35
CA ILE A 130 -8.39 -22.09 3.53
C ILE A 130 -9.00 -20.74 3.14
N ASN A 131 -8.79 -19.71 3.98
CA ASN A 131 -9.15 -18.33 3.72
C ASN A 131 -7.89 -17.46 3.76
N ILE A 132 -7.72 -16.60 2.75
CA ILE A 132 -6.66 -15.61 2.70
C ILE A 132 -7.31 -14.23 2.82
N GLY A 133 -6.82 -13.39 3.73
CA GLY A 133 -7.30 -12.04 3.95
C GLY A 133 -8.48 -11.91 4.90
N GLU A 134 -8.89 -13.00 5.56
CA GLU A 134 -10.03 -12.96 6.48
C GLU A 134 -9.93 -14.02 7.59
N ARG A 135 -10.51 -13.68 8.74
CA ARG A 135 -11.00 -14.64 9.74
C ARG A 135 -12.53 -14.73 9.62
N PRO A 136 -13.07 -15.84 9.09
CA PRO A 136 -14.44 -15.87 8.60
C PRO A 136 -15.54 -15.82 9.68
N ASP A 137 -15.22 -16.13 10.95
CA ASP A 137 -16.19 -16.17 12.04
C ASP A 137 -16.58 -14.77 12.60
N ASP A 138 -15.79 -13.73 12.34
CA ASP A 138 -16.06 -12.37 12.82
C ASP A 138 -15.62 -11.25 11.85
N ASN A 139 -15.43 -11.57 10.59
CA ASN A 139 -15.09 -10.60 9.52
C ASN A 139 -13.84 -9.75 9.82
N LYS A 140 -12.77 -10.37 10.35
CA LYS A 140 -11.47 -9.71 10.58
C LYS A 140 -10.65 -9.69 9.30
N HIS A 141 -10.98 -8.76 8.41
CA HIS A 141 -10.30 -8.62 7.13
C HIS A 141 -8.92 -8.02 7.27
N PHE A 142 -7.98 -8.49 6.45
CA PHE A 142 -6.69 -7.84 6.27
C PHE A 142 -6.84 -6.64 5.31
N GLU A 143 -6.38 -5.49 5.75
CA GLU A 143 -6.35 -4.28 4.93
C GLU A 143 -4.91 -3.93 4.57
N GLY A 144 -4.56 -4.15 3.31
CA GLY A 144 -3.20 -3.98 2.82
C GLY A 144 -2.96 -4.65 1.48
N TYR A 145 -1.70 -4.81 1.17
CA TYR A 145 -1.21 -5.52 -0.02
C TYR A 145 -0.58 -6.84 0.39
N MET A 146 -0.71 -7.84 -0.46
CA MET A 146 0.01 -9.12 -0.36
C MET A 146 0.68 -9.43 -1.69
N SER A 147 1.85 -10.04 -1.62
CA SER A 147 2.61 -10.45 -2.80
C SER A 147 3.36 -11.75 -2.53
N HIS A 148 3.51 -12.59 -3.56
CA HIS A 148 4.31 -13.81 -3.51
C HIS A 148 3.97 -14.68 -2.29
N LEU A 149 2.70 -15.12 -2.21
CA LEU A 149 2.24 -16.04 -1.18
C LEU A 149 2.56 -17.46 -1.59
N HIS A 150 3.50 -18.08 -0.87
CA HIS A 150 3.87 -19.48 -1.01
C HIS A 150 3.33 -20.28 0.16
N PHE A 151 2.75 -21.43 -0.14
CA PHE A 151 2.44 -22.46 0.81
C PHE A 151 3.09 -23.78 0.37
N ILE A 152 3.89 -24.38 1.24
CA ILE A 152 4.63 -25.61 0.97
C ILE A 152 4.06 -26.72 1.84
N ASP A 153 3.58 -27.76 1.23
CA ASP A 153 3.09 -28.97 1.89
C ASP A 153 4.24 -29.98 2.07
N GLY A 154 4.50 -30.39 3.29
CA GLY A 154 5.44 -31.46 3.64
C GLY A 154 6.87 -31.04 3.93
N THR A 155 7.23 -29.76 3.82
CA THR A 155 8.61 -29.28 4.12
C THR A 155 8.60 -27.98 4.91
N ALA A 156 9.44 -27.90 5.94
CA ALA A 156 9.69 -26.69 6.74
C ALA A 156 10.96 -25.97 6.23
N TYR A 157 10.78 -24.96 5.38
CA TYR A 157 11.86 -24.17 4.82
C TYR A 157 12.18 -22.92 5.67
N PRO A 158 13.47 -22.52 5.78
CA PRO A 158 13.85 -21.26 6.42
C PRO A 158 13.51 -20.06 5.52
N ALA A 159 13.57 -18.85 6.09
CA ALA A 159 13.29 -17.60 5.36
C ALA A 159 14.24 -17.36 4.17
N SER A 160 15.50 -17.80 4.28
CA SER A 160 16.50 -17.68 3.20
C SER A 160 16.16 -18.43 1.91
N THR A 161 15.13 -19.29 1.95
CA THR A 161 14.58 -19.92 0.75
C THR A 161 13.78 -18.93 -0.10
N PHE A 162 13.17 -17.91 0.50
CA PHE A 162 12.24 -16.98 -0.16
C PHE A 162 12.76 -15.54 -0.26
N GLY A 163 13.90 -15.25 0.33
CA GLY A 163 14.53 -13.95 0.29
C GLY A 163 16.03 -14.02 0.57
N GLU A 164 16.70 -12.93 0.32
CA GLU A 164 18.14 -12.79 0.56
C GLU A 164 18.47 -11.40 1.09
N THR A 165 19.58 -11.29 1.83
CA THR A 165 20.11 -10.00 2.25
C THR A 165 21.00 -9.43 1.16
N ASP A 166 20.71 -8.21 0.71
CA ASP A 166 21.59 -7.48 -0.20
C ASP A 166 22.94 -7.22 0.47
N ALA A 167 24.01 -7.66 -0.16
CA ALA A 167 25.35 -7.55 0.41
C ALA A 167 25.86 -6.11 0.52
N THR A 168 25.30 -5.19 -0.24
CA THR A 168 25.72 -3.78 -0.28
C THR A 168 24.91 -2.92 0.69
N THR A 169 23.58 -3.10 0.70
CA THR A 169 22.67 -2.26 1.47
C THR A 169 22.26 -2.85 2.80
N GLY A 170 22.39 -4.17 2.96
CA GLY A 170 21.88 -4.91 4.12
C GLY A 170 20.35 -5.11 4.07
N GLU A 171 19.68 -4.68 3.02
CA GLU A 171 18.25 -4.82 2.85
C GLU A 171 17.86 -6.29 2.60
N TRP A 172 16.76 -6.73 3.24
CA TRP A 172 16.16 -8.01 2.94
C TRP A 172 15.30 -7.91 1.68
N LYS A 173 15.68 -8.64 0.63
CA LYS A 173 15.05 -8.62 -0.69
C LYS A 173 14.33 -9.92 -1.00
N ILE A 174 13.32 -9.82 -1.85
CA ILE A 174 12.54 -10.96 -2.32
C ILE A 174 13.34 -11.80 -3.32
N LEU A 175 13.24 -13.13 -3.19
CA LEU A 175 13.53 -14.08 -4.25
C LEU A 175 12.22 -14.40 -4.98
N THR A 176 12.09 -13.89 -6.19
CA THR A 176 10.84 -14.02 -6.98
C THR A 176 10.60 -15.43 -7.50
N ASN A 177 11.60 -16.28 -7.46
CA ASN A 177 11.56 -17.63 -8.00
C ASN A 177 12.33 -18.62 -7.09
N PRO A 178 11.83 -18.89 -5.87
CA PRO A 178 12.51 -19.79 -4.93
C PRO A 178 12.53 -21.22 -5.44
N SER A 179 13.63 -21.94 -5.17
CA SER A 179 13.76 -23.36 -5.51
C SER A 179 13.14 -24.20 -4.39
N VAL A 180 11.87 -24.59 -4.58
CA VAL A 180 11.10 -25.36 -3.59
C VAL A 180 10.28 -26.47 -4.24
N THR A 181 9.95 -27.50 -3.46
CA THR A 181 8.96 -28.52 -3.84
C THR A 181 7.68 -28.24 -3.10
N TYR A 182 6.60 -27.91 -3.82
CA TYR A 182 5.37 -27.44 -3.20
C TYR A 182 4.57 -28.54 -2.49
N GLY A 183 4.74 -29.82 -2.85
CA GLY A 183 3.89 -30.93 -2.34
C GLY A 183 2.46 -30.85 -2.91
N THR A 184 1.59 -31.76 -2.50
CA THR A 184 0.27 -31.93 -3.14
C THR A 184 -0.67 -30.75 -2.90
N ASN A 185 -0.76 -30.26 -1.67
CA ASN A 185 -1.63 -29.15 -1.30
C ASN A 185 -0.94 -27.77 -1.39
N GLY A 186 0.36 -27.74 -1.71
CA GLY A 186 1.14 -26.53 -1.86
C GLY A 186 0.69 -25.67 -3.03
N PHE A 187 0.87 -24.35 -2.92
CA PHE A 187 0.49 -23.39 -3.93
C PHE A 187 1.39 -22.15 -3.92
N PHE A 188 1.37 -21.43 -5.03
CA PHE A 188 2.04 -20.12 -5.20
C PHE A 188 1.08 -19.16 -5.91
N ILE A 189 0.60 -18.16 -5.21
CA ILE A 189 -0.36 -17.17 -5.74
C ILE A 189 0.10 -15.74 -5.47
N LEU A 190 -0.61 -14.77 -6.00
CA LEU A 190 -0.33 -13.32 -5.86
C LEU A 190 1.04 -12.93 -6.41
N LYS A 191 1.43 -13.53 -7.52
CA LYS A 191 2.59 -13.18 -8.33
C LYS A 191 2.12 -12.73 -9.71
N ASP A 192 2.89 -11.88 -10.38
CA ASP A 192 2.72 -11.48 -11.79
C ASP A 192 1.26 -11.13 -12.15
N GLY A 193 0.82 -9.98 -11.67
CA GLY A 193 -0.52 -9.47 -11.96
C GLY A 193 -1.58 -9.94 -10.99
N ASN A 194 -1.24 -10.23 -9.72
CA ASN A 194 -2.16 -10.56 -8.65
C ASN A 194 -3.14 -11.68 -9.01
N SER A 195 -2.61 -12.77 -9.51
CA SER A 195 -3.43 -13.90 -9.90
C SER A 195 -3.78 -14.75 -8.68
N VAL A 196 -5.03 -15.19 -8.62
CA VAL A 196 -5.47 -16.29 -7.74
C VAL A 196 -5.15 -17.66 -8.33
N THR A 197 -4.62 -17.68 -9.57
CA THR A 197 -4.18 -18.89 -10.25
C THR A 197 -2.87 -19.36 -9.63
N ASP A 198 -2.85 -20.62 -9.25
CA ASP A 198 -1.67 -21.26 -8.67
C ASP A 198 -0.56 -21.41 -9.70
N GLN A 199 0.62 -20.89 -9.38
CA GLN A 199 1.82 -20.92 -10.21
C GLN A 199 2.86 -21.95 -9.74
N SER A 200 2.51 -22.78 -8.75
CA SER A 200 3.36 -23.88 -8.28
C SER A 200 3.44 -25.07 -9.25
N GLY A 201 2.49 -25.15 -10.18
CA GLY A 201 2.29 -26.28 -11.08
C GLY A 201 1.29 -27.31 -10.59
N ASN A 202 0.78 -27.21 -9.36
CA ASN A 202 -0.17 -28.16 -8.79
C ASN A 202 -1.63 -27.92 -9.22
N GLY A 203 -1.95 -26.73 -9.72
CA GLY A 203 -3.31 -26.32 -10.08
C GLY A 203 -4.21 -26.02 -8.87
N ASN A 204 -3.63 -25.72 -7.73
CA ASN A 204 -4.33 -25.38 -6.47
C ASN A 204 -4.84 -23.93 -6.49
N ASN A 205 -5.67 -23.60 -7.46
CA ASN A 205 -6.23 -22.28 -7.67
C ASN A 205 -7.14 -21.85 -6.52
N PHE A 206 -7.16 -20.52 -6.27
CA PHE A 206 -8.10 -19.89 -5.35
C PHE A 206 -9.23 -19.21 -6.14
N THR A 207 -10.30 -18.89 -5.43
CA THR A 207 -11.39 -18.03 -5.93
C THR A 207 -11.51 -16.78 -5.07
N VAL A 208 -11.86 -15.67 -5.69
CA VAL A 208 -12.27 -14.46 -4.95
C VAL A 208 -13.70 -14.71 -4.46
N SER A 209 -13.86 -14.99 -3.17
CA SER A 209 -15.16 -15.26 -2.56
C SER A 209 -15.88 -14.01 -2.09
N GLN A 210 -15.12 -12.93 -1.83
CA GLN A 210 -15.65 -11.64 -1.38
C GLN A 210 -14.74 -10.50 -1.85
N GLY A 211 -15.33 -9.32 -2.06
CA GLY A 211 -14.60 -8.10 -2.44
C GLY A 211 -14.10 -8.10 -3.87
N THR A 212 -13.13 -7.26 -4.13
CA THR A 212 -12.49 -7.10 -5.45
C THR A 212 -10.98 -7.18 -5.29
N LEU A 213 -10.35 -8.09 -6.01
CA LEU A 213 -8.89 -8.18 -6.08
C LEU A 213 -8.37 -7.19 -7.12
N THR A 214 -7.60 -6.20 -6.70
CA THR A 214 -6.94 -5.23 -7.58
C THR A 214 -5.49 -5.62 -7.83
N LYS A 215 -5.03 -5.44 -9.06
CA LYS A 215 -3.65 -5.71 -9.47
C LYS A 215 -2.85 -4.42 -9.32
N SER A 216 -2.11 -4.28 -8.25
CA SER A 216 -1.30 -3.09 -7.99
C SER A 216 0.14 -3.30 -8.45
N GLU A 217 0.76 -2.26 -9.03
CA GLU A 217 2.20 -2.23 -9.30
C GLU A 217 3.03 -2.14 -8.00
N ASP A 218 2.40 -1.78 -6.88
CA ASP A 218 3.06 -1.76 -5.57
C ASP A 218 3.44 -3.18 -5.12
N ASN A 219 4.71 -3.43 -4.98
CA ASN A 219 5.27 -4.75 -4.67
C ASN A 219 6.57 -4.63 -3.87
N PRO A 220 7.09 -5.74 -3.29
CA PRO A 220 8.30 -5.70 -2.46
C PRO A 220 9.57 -5.18 -3.14
N SER A 221 9.64 -5.29 -4.48
CA SER A 221 10.79 -4.80 -5.27
C SER A 221 10.65 -3.33 -5.67
N ASN A 222 9.44 -2.78 -5.57
CA ASN A 222 9.15 -1.39 -5.92
C ASN A 222 7.96 -0.87 -5.10
N ASN A 223 8.25 -0.23 -3.99
CA ASN A 223 7.27 0.28 -3.05
C ASN A 223 6.77 1.65 -3.50
N PHE A 224 5.48 1.77 -3.80
CA PHE A 224 4.82 3.00 -4.23
C PHE A 224 4.32 3.83 -3.04
N ALA A 225 4.20 5.13 -3.25
CA ALA A 225 3.59 6.02 -2.27
C ALA A 225 2.12 5.64 -2.03
N THR A 226 1.72 5.76 -0.77
CA THR A 226 0.33 5.68 -0.31
C THR A 226 0.12 6.76 0.72
N PHE A 227 -1.10 7.02 1.16
CA PHE A 227 -1.32 7.94 2.27
C PHE A 227 -1.06 7.28 3.62
N THR A 228 -0.49 8.06 4.54
CA THR A 228 -0.29 7.60 5.92
C THR A 228 -1.55 7.84 6.76
N VAL A 229 -1.94 6.83 7.53
CA VAL A 229 -3.00 6.94 8.55
C VAL A 229 -2.49 7.55 9.86
N ALA A 230 -1.19 7.74 10.00
CA ALA A 230 -0.56 8.21 11.25
C ALA A 230 -0.92 9.66 11.59
N GLN A 231 -1.37 10.46 10.62
CA GLN A 231 -1.82 11.83 10.81
C GLN A 231 -3.07 12.15 9.96
N PRO A 232 -4.18 11.43 10.12
CA PRO A 232 -5.42 11.81 9.48
C PRO A 232 -5.99 13.05 10.17
N ASN A 233 -6.59 13.94 9.42
CA ASN A 233 -7.59 14.83 9.97
C ASN A 233 -8.75 13.97 10.52
N ASN A 234 -9.41 14.40 11.60
CA ASN A 234 -10.34 13.59 12.39
C ASN A 234 -11.53 12.96 11.62
N SER A 235 -11.75 13.35 10.38
CA SER A 235 -12.86 12.84 9.55
C SER A 235 -12.40 12.28 8.19
N THR A 236 -11.10 12.04 8.01
CA THR A 236 -10.59 11.38 6.81
C THR A 236 -10.67 9.87 6.96
N THR A 237 -11.24 9.19 5.98
CA THR A 237 -11.16 7.74 5.85
C THR A 237 -10.38 7.34 4.62
N PHE A 238 -9.74 6.19 4.68
CA PHE A 238 -8.92 5.65 3.61
C PHE A 238 -9.48 4.31 3.15
N SER A 239 -9.25 4.00 1.88
CA SER A 239 -9.56 2.70 1.31
C SER A 239 -8.64 2.40 0.12
N HIS A 240 -8.82 1.22 -0.49
CA HIS A 240 -8.11 0.81 -1.70
C HIS A 240 -6.58 1.00 -1.59
N GLY A 241 -6.00 0.41 -0.55
CA GLY A 241 -4.57 0.52 -0.36
C GLY A 241 -4.10 1.90 0.12
N ASN A 242 -4.95 2.66 0.81
CA ASN A 242 -4.71 4.05 1.21
C ASN A 242 -4.38 4.99 0.03
N THR A 243 -4.93 4.70 -1.14
CA THR A 243 -4.87 5.58 -2.32
C THR A 243 -6.20 6.28 -2.59
N THR A 244 -7.27 5.87 -1.89
CA THR A 244 -8.55 6.58 -1.91
C THR A 244 -8.74 7.32 -0.59
N LEU A 245 -9.04 8.60 -0.68
CA LEU A 245 -9.30 9.51 0.43
C LEU A 245 -10.74 9.95 0.38
N VAL A 246 -11.48 9.75 1.49
CA VAL A 246 -12.89 10.14 1.62
C VAL A 246 -13.05 11.11 2.77
N SER A 247 -13.73 12.22 2.51
CA SER A 247 -14.10 13.20 3.52
C SER A 247 -15.34 12.76 4.30
N GLY A 248 -15.22 12.68 5.62
CA GLY A 248 -16.34 12.42 6.53
C GLY A 248 -17.03 13.68 7.05
N SER A 249 -16.69 14.86 6.55
CA SER A 249 -17.25 16.14 7.02
C SER A 249 -17.35 17.18 5.91
N THR A 250 -18.02 18.29 6.19
CA THR A 250 -18.07 19.45 5.29
C THR A 250 -16.81 20.33 5.33
N GLN A 251 -15.87 19.97 6.21
CA GLN A 251 -14.58 20.69 6.34
C GLN A 251 -13.51 20.03 5.47
N TRP A 252 -12.38 20.71 5.32
CA TRP A 252 -11.22 20.15 4.64
C TRP A 252 -10.67 18.94 5.39
N ASN A 253 -10.54 17.84 4.69
CA ASN A 253 -9.97 16.59 5.16
C ASN A 253 -8.82 16.20 4.27
N GLY A 254 -7.68 15.86 4.84
CA GLY A 254 -6.50 15.60 4.04
C GLY A 254 -5.54 14.59 4.66
N ALA A 255 -4.53 14.24 3.88
CA ALA A 255 -3.50 13.30 4.26
C ALA A 255 -2.17 13.60 3.56
N MET A 256 -1.10 13.00 4.08
CA MET A 256 0.26 13.05 3.55
C MET A 256 0.67 11.69 3.02
N THR A 257 1.51 11.69 1.98
CA THR A 257 2.08 10.45 1.45
C THR A 257 3.15 9.86 2.36
N THR A 258 3.40 8.57 2.19
CA THR A 258 4.38 7.78 2.96
C THR A 258 5.82 7.98 2.49
N ILE A 259 6.05 8.47 1.27
CA ILE A 259 7.39 8.63 0.68
C ILE A 259 7.77 10.11 0.65
N PRO A 260 8.80 10.53 1.40
CA PRO A 260 9.35 11.87 1.33
C PRO A 260 10.29 12.04 0.13
N LEU A 261 10.23 13.20 -0.52
CA LEU A 261 10.96 13.54 -1.74
C LEU A 261 12.06 14.55 -1.45
N PHE A 262 13.30 14.23 -1.80
CA PHE A 262 14.46 15.10 -1.55
C PHE A 262 14.90 15.86 -2.80
N LYS A 263 14.76 15.24 -3.96
CA LYS A 263 15.16 15.74 -5.29
C LYS A 263 14.43 14.93 -6.36
N GLY A 264 14.69 15.21 -7.63
CA GLY A 264 14.16 14.45 -8.78
C GLY A 264 12.87 15.01 -9.33
N LYS A 265 12.35 14.33 -10.35
CA LYS A 265 11.16 14.74 -11.09
C LYS A 265 10.08 13.69 -10.97
N TRP A 266 8.95 14.08 -10.41
CA TRP A 266 7.89 13.18 -9.96
C TRP A 266 6.59 13.45 -10.68
N TYR A 267 5.86 12.40 -11.01
CA TYR A 267 4.55 12.47 -11.64
C TYR A 267 3.54 11.63 -10.86
N TYR A 268 2.33 12.16 -10.73
CA TYR A 268 1.20 11.43 -10.17
C TYR A 268 -0.12 11.96 -10.70
N GLU A 269 -1.17 11.15 -10.58
CA GLU A 269 -2.51 11.46 -11.00
C GLU A 269 -3.51 11.36 -9.84
N CYS A 270 -4.62 12.08 -9.96
CA CYS A 270 -5.71 12.01 -9.00
C CYS A 270 -7.05 12.12 -9.73
N LYS A 271 -7.88 11.09 -9.59
CA LYS A 271 -9.26 11.13 -10.08
C LYS A 271 -10.17 11.68 -8.99
N TYR A 272 -10.84 12.77 -9.31
CA TYR A 272 -11.87 13.34 -8.46
C TYR A 272 -13.24 12.83 -8.91
N ASN A 273 -14.03 12.29 -7.99
CA ASN A 273 -15.31 11.69 -8.36
C ASN A 273 -16.48 12.66 -8.17
N THR A 274 -16.69 13.21 -6.99
CA THR A 274 -17.82 14.13 -6.71
C THR A 274 -17.66 14.83 -5.36
N GLY A 275 -18.38 15.95 -5.16
CA GLY A 275 -18.85 16.34 -3.84
C GLY A 275 -18.26 17.60 -3.21
N GLY A 276 -17.23 18.23 -3.77
CA GLY A 276 -16.66 19.41 -3.09
C GLY A 276 -15.42 19.98 -3.75
N ASN A 277 -14.60 20.63 -2.96
CA ASN A 277 -13.33 21.20 -3.40
C ASN A 277 -12.19 20.21 -3.16
N ILE A 278 -11.13 20.27 -3.98
CA ILE A 278 -9.94 19.45 -3.80
C ILE A 278 -8.67 20.28 -3.79
N LYS A 279 -7.62 19.75 -3.16
CA LYS A 279 -6.28 20.30 -3.20
C LYS A 279 -5.24 19.25 -3.48
N LEU A 280 -4.36 19.58 -4.41
CA LEU A 280 -3.19 18.81 -4.80
C LEU A 280 -1.97 19.62 -4.41
N SER A 281 -1.23 19.22 -3.38
CA SER A 281 -0.21 20.07 -2.80
C SER A 281 1.07 19.31 -2.48
N VAL A 282 2.14 20.05 -2.29
CA VAL A 282 3.41 19.58 -1.78
C VAL A 282 3.90 20.52 -0.69
N VAL A 283 4.44 19.95 0.40
CA VAL A 283 4.84 20.70 1.59
C VAL A 283 6.26 20.32 1.99
N GLY A 284 7.10 21.30 2.21
CA GLY A 284 8.46 21.09 2.67
C GLY A 284 8.57 20.78 4.17
N HIS A 285 9.67 20.18 4.57
CA HIS A 285 9.93 19.64 5.92
C HIS A 285 9.74 20.65 7.09
N LYS A 286 9.93 21.94 6.88
CA LYS A 286 9.76 22.93 7.97
C LYS A 286 8.31 23.34 8.22
N ALA A 287 7.36 22.82 7.44
CA ALA A 287 5.95 23.02 7.74
C ALA A 287 5.66 22.47 9.15
N ASP A 288 4.91 23.21 9.93
CA ASP A 288 4.51 22.76 11.27
C ASP A 288 3.44 21.66 11.16
N TYR A 289 3.92 20.41 11.01
CA TYR A 289 3.05 19.24 10.90
C TYR A 289 2.10 19.04 12.10
N ARG A 290 2.38 19.69 13.25
CA ARG A 290 1.50 19.63 14.43
C ARG A 290 0.20 20.38 14.19
N ASN A 291 0.22 21.39 13.34
CA ASN A 291 -0.95 22.18 12.99
C ASN A 291 -1.89 21.50 11.96
N PHE A 292 -1.43 20.45 11.28
CA PHE A 292 -2.28 19.64 10.39
C PHE A 292 -3.48 19.01 11.11
N LYS A 293 -3.37 18.76 12.41
CA LYS A 293 -4.41 18.11 13.21
C LYS A 293 -5.46 19.08 13.78
N THR A 294 -5.16 20.37 13.88
CA THR A 294 -5.97 21.34 14.64
C THR A 294 -6.68 22.37 13.76
N LEU A 295 -6.32 22.47 12.50
CA LEU A 295 -6.94 23.45 11.60
C LEU A 295 -7.98 22.76 10.73
N ASN A 296 -9.21 23.30 10.73
CA ASN A 296 -10.22 23.09 9.69
C ASN A 296 -9.73 23.64 8.32
N SER A 297 -8.43 23.67 8.12
CA SER A 297 -7.77 24.23 6.95
C SER A 297 -7.11 23.12 6.14
N ALA A 298 -7.16 23.27 4.87
CA ALA A 298 -6.55 22.37 3.91
C ALA A 298 -5.06 22.18 4.19
N TYR A 299 -4.62 20.93 4.04
CA TYR A 299 -3.20 20.63 3.98
C TYR A 299 -2.56 21.33 2.77
N GLY A 300 -1.35 21.81 2.95
CA GLY A 300 -0.51 22.24 1.85
C GLY A 300 -0.26 23.74 1.80
N GLU A 301 -0.93 24.46 0.93
CA GLU A 301 -0.58 25.84 0.57
C GLU A 301 -0.69 26.88 1.70
N TYR A 302 -1.45 26.61 2.76
CA TYR A 302 -1.57 27.51 3.93
C TYR A 302 -0.42 27.39 4.93
N HIS A 303 0.60 26.61 4.61
CA HIS A 303 1.79 26.50 5.46
C HIS A 303 2.97 27.23 4.82
N ASP A 304 3.83 27.78 5.67
CA ASP A 304 5.15 28.18 5.23
C ASP A 304 5.80 27.00 4.50
N ASN A 305 6.28 27.25 3.27
CA ASN A 305 6.82 26.21 2.42
C ASN A 305 5.81 25.19 1.84
N GLY A 306 4.54 25.55 1.74
CA GLY A 306 3.51 24.80 1.02
C GLY A 306 3.24 25.37 -0.36
N TYR A 307 3.01 24.49 -1.33
CA TYR A 307 2.64 24.80 -2.71
C TYR A 307 1.51 23.89 -3.15
N GLY A 308 0.49 24.44 -3.80
CA GLY A 308 -0.64 23.62 -4.21
C GLY A 308 -1.59 24.27 -5.18
N TYR A 309 -2.35 23.43 -5.84
CA TYR A 309 -3.49 23.79 -6.67
C TYR A 309 -4.78 23.41 -5.94
N GLN A 310 -5.62 24.39 -5.75
CA GLN A 310 -6.98 24.17 -5.25
C GLN A 310 -7.95 24.31 -6.41
N PHE A 311 -8.71 23.28 -6.60
CA PHE A 311 -9.87 23.24 -7.43
C PHE A 311 -11.12 23.58 -6.60
N ASN A 312 -11.90 24.54 -7.04
CA ASN A 312 -13.11 24.98 -6.35
C ASN A 312 -14.35 24.72 -7.20
N ASN A 313 -15.30 23.98 -6.65
CA ASN A 313 -16.57 23.64 -7.29
C ASN A 313 -17.43 24.86 -7.70
N SER A 314 -17.09 26.06 -7.25
CA SER A 314 -17.76 27.31 -7.65
C SER A 314 -17.11 28.03 -8.84
N GLY A 315 -16.15 27.41 -9.50
CA GLY A 315 -15.55 27.91 -10.75
C GLY A 315 -14.35 28.85 -10.57
N ASN A 316 -13.81 28.97 -9.36
CA ASN A 316 -12.58 29.72 -9.11
C ASN A 316 -11.48 28.74 -8.68
N ASP A 317 -10.43 28.64 -9.46
CA ASP A 317 -9.25 27.87 -9.11
C ASP A 317 -8.21 28.75 -8.43
N TYR A 318 -7.43 28.17 -7.53
CA TYR A 318 -6.43 28.90 -6.75
C TYR A 318 -5.08 28.20 -6.85
N LEU A 319 -4.02 28.99 -7.01
CA LEU A 319 -2.64 28.53 -6.81
C LEU A 319 -2.16 29.05 -5.46
N GLY A 320 -2.11 28.16 -4.47
CA GLY A 320 -1.63 28.49 -3.14
C GLY A 320 -0.11 28.34 -3.02
N ASN A 321 0.54 29.32 -2.43
CA ASN A 321 1.93 29.23 -2.04
C ASN A 321 2.19 29.99 -0.73
N ASN A 322 3.01 29.40 0.13
CA ASN A 322 3.55 30.06 1.30
C ASN A 322 2.50 30.90 2.08
N ASN A 323 1.39 30.25 2.46
CA ASN A 323 0.28 30.85 3.21
C ASN A 323 -0.54 31.92 2.43
N SER A 324 -0.53 31.86 1.11
CA SER A 324 -1.31 32.70 0.23
C SER A 324 -1.98 31.89 -0.86
N SER A 325 -3.22 32.19 -1.19
CA SER A 325 -3.99 31.48 -2.23
C SER A 325 -4.64 32.50 -3.17
N PRO A 326 -3.88 33.14 -4.07
CA PRO A 326 -4.45 34.04 -5.07
C PRO A 326 -5.35 33.25 -6.04
N ASN A 327 -6.44 33.91 -6.47
CA ASN A 327 -7.28 33.39 -7.55
C ASN A 327 -6.44 33.26 -8.83
N TRP A 328 -6.50 32.13 -9.49
CA TRP A 328 -5.78 31.85 -10.72
C TRP A 328 -6.73 31.73 -11.91
N GLY A 329 -6.62 32.63 -12.84
CA GLY A 329 -7.49 32.67 -14.01
C GLY A 329 -7.19 31.65 -15.11
N GLY A 330 -6.16 30.81 -14.95
CA GLY A 330 -5.69 29.86 -15.95
C GLY A 330 -6.21 28.42 -15.79
N GLY A 331 -7.04 28.16 -14.78
CA GLY A 331 -7.59 26.82 -14.49
C GLY A 331 -8.83 26.46 -15.31
N LEU A 332 -9.45 25.34 -14.95
CA LEU A 332 -10.66 24.86 -15.60
C LEU A 332 -11.86 25.75 -15.24
N SER A 333 -12.56 26.24 -16.24
CA SER A 333 -13.74 27.09 -16.06
C SER A 333 -15.02 26.37 -15.62
N SER A 334 -15.01 25.06 -15.50
CA SER A 334 -16.16 24.29 -15.03
C SER A 334 -15.77 22.92 -14.49
N ASN A 335 -16.33 22.60 -13.36
CA ASN A 335 -16.15 21.37 -12.62
C ASN A 335 -17.32 20.44 -12.88
N SER A 336 -17.17 19.57 -13.83
CA SER A 336 -17.96 18.35 -13.88
C SER A 336 -17.11 17.24 -13.24
N GLY A 337 -17.70 16.40 -12.39
CA GLY A 337 -17.04 15.24 -11.78
C GLY A 337 -16.36 14.33 -12.80
N ASP A 338 -15.58 13.38 -12.30
CA ASP A 338 -14.83 12.38 -13.08
C ASP A 338 -13.59 12.88 -13.84
N LYS A 339 -13.03 14.03 -13.50
CA LYS A 339 -11.75 14.47 -14.07
C LYS A 339 -10.57 13.77 -13.43
N ILE A 340 -9.56 13.49 -14.26
CA ILE A 340 -8.26 13.01 -13.80
C ILE A 340 -7.26 14.18 -13.84
N TYR A 341 -6.87 14.65 -12.67
CA TYR A 341 -5.85 15.67 -12.51
C TYR A 341 -4.46 15.06 -12.61
N MET A 342 -3.55 15.80 -13.22
CA MET A 342 -2.14 15.43 -13.38
C MET A 342 -1.27 16.44 -12.65
N VAL A 343 -0.22 15.98 -11.98
CA VAL A 343 0.79 16.84 -11.35
C VAL A 343 2.18 16.37 -11.75
N ALA A 344 2.99 17.31 -12.23
CA ALA A 344 4.41 17.13 -12.46
C ALA A 344 5.20 18.02 -11.50
N LEU A 345 6.07 17.45 -10.68
CA LEU A 345 6.87 18.10 -9.67
C LEU A 345 8.35 17.90 -9.98
N ASP A 346 9.05 18.99 -10.30
CA ASP A 346 10.50 19.01 -10.52
C ASP A 346 11.19 19.67 -9.32
N LEU A 347 11.71 18.85 -8.40
CA LEU A 347 12.45 19.34 -7.22
C LEU A 347 13.90 19.72 -7.54
N ASP A 348 14.44 19.34 -8.69
CA ASP A 348 15.79 19.73 -9.10
C ASP A 348 15.82 21.20 -9.54
N ASN A 349 14.72 21.67 -10.15
CA ASN A 349 14.58 23.04 -10.63
C ASN A 349 13.50 23.85 -9.89
N GLY A 350 12.83 23.25 -8.90
CA GLY A 350 11.79 23.89 -8.09
C GLY A 350 10.56 24.29 -8.89
N LYS A 351 10.03 23.43 -9.74
CA LYS A 351 8.92 23.76 -10.63
C LYS A 351 7.75 22.78 -10.45
N ILE A 352 6.53 23.28 -10.57
CA ILE A 352 5.30 22.48 -10.49
C ILE A 352 4.38 22.82 -11.64
N TRP A 353 3.82 21.80 -12.27
CA TRP A 353 2.78 21.88 -13.29
C TRP A 353 1.55 21.10 -12.87
N TYR A 354 0.39 21.61 -13.23
CA TYR A 354 -0.91 21.00 -13.05
C TYR A 354 -1.61 20.85 -14.38
N GLY A 355 -2.42 19.81 -14.51
CA GLY A 355 -3.20 19.56 -15.71
C GLY A 355 -4.43 18.70 -15.38
N ALA A 356 -5.28 18.48 -16.35
CA ALA A 356 -6.40 17.57 -16.26
C ALA A 356 -6.69 16.92 -17.62
N ASP A 357 -7.15 15.66 -17.58
CA ASP A 357 -7.61 14.91 -18.74
C ASP A 357 -6.61 14.94 -19.92
N GLY A 358 -5.32 14.77 -19.61
CA GLY A 358 -4.23 14.72 -20.59
C GLY A 358 -3.73 16.08 -21.08
N THR A 359 -4.27 17.19 -20.58
CA THR A 359 -3.88 18.54 -21.00
C THR A 359 -3.28 19.32 -19.82
N TRP A 360 -2.10 19.86 -19.99
CA TRP A 360 -1.49 20.77 -19.04
C TRP A 360 -2.19 22.13 -19.08
N PHE A 361 -2.37 22.75 -17.93
CA PHE A 361 -3.01 24.08 -17.84
C PHE A 361 -2.12 25.16 -18.42
N ASP A 362 -2.71 26.32 -18.71
CA ASP A 362 -1.96 27.49 -19.11
C ASP A 362 -1.37 28.21 -17.88
N ASP A 363 -0.20 28.85 -18.05
CA ASP A 363 0.36 29.73 -17.04
C ASP A 363 -0.45 31.07 -16.95
N ALA A 364 -0.10 31.95 -16.01
CA ALA A 364 -0.77 33.24 -15.84
C ALA A 364 -0.67 34.16 -17.07
N SER A 365 0.16 33.82 -18.06
CA SER A 365 0.33 34.55 -19.33
C SER A 365 -0.40 33.91 -20.50
N GLY A 366 -1.12 32.78 -20.26
CA GLY A 366 -1.87 32.05 -21.28
C GLY A 366 -1.01 31.12 -22.12
N ASN A 367 0.16 30.69 -21.62
CA ASN A 367 0.99 29.71 -22.30
C ASN A 367 0.84 28.32 -21.65
N THR A 368 0.58 27.32 -22.46
CA THR A 368 0.36 25.95 -22.00
C THR A 368 1.63 25.37 -21.33
N GLY A 369 1.46 24.81 -20.15
CA GLY A 369 2.52 24.20 -19.38
C GLY A 369 3.22 23.07 -20.12
N ASN A 370 4.54 22.96 -20.00
CA ASN A 370 5.30 21.88 -20.60
C ASN A 370 6.35 21.34 -19.63
N PRO A 371 6.02 20.34 -18.81
CA PRO A 371 6.97 19.76 -17.87
C PRO A 371 8.19 19.13 -18.54
N SER A 372 8.02 18.50 -19.72
CA SER A 372 9.12 17.81 -20.43
C SER A 372 10.24 18.76 -20.83
N THR A 373 9.92 20.01 -21.16
CA THR A 373 10.90 21.05 -21.48
C THR A 373 11.23 21.96 -20.31
N GLY A 374 10.48 21.85 -19.21
CA GLY A 374 10.59 22.73 -18.06
C GLY A 374 10.00 24.13 -18.28
N ALA A 375 9.21 24.35 -19.36
CA ALA A 375 8.60 25.63 -19.70
C ALA A 375 7.23 25.80 -19.04
N HIS A 376 6.85 27.08 -18.82
CA HIS A 376 5.52 27.50 -18.38
C HIS A 376 5.04 26.77 -17.12
N ALA A 377 5.89 26.69 -16.09
CA ALA A 377 5.52 26.12 -14.80
C ALA A 377 4.50 27.03 -14.10
N HIS A 378 3.49 26.42 -13.46
CA HIS A 378 2.45 27.16 -12.76
C HIS A 378 2.94 27.72 -11.43
N GLN A 379 3.86 27.00 -10.77
CA GLN A 379 4.48 27.46 -9.53
C GLN A 379 5.99 27.24 -9.57
N THR A 380 6.70 28.14 -8.88
CA THR A 380 8.14 28.02 -8.65
C THR A 380 8.38 27.97 -7.14
N ILE A 381 9.00 26.89 -6.69
CA ILE A 381 9.46 26.71 -5.31
C ILE A 381 10.70 27.60 -5.14
N SER A 382 10.67 28.50 -4.17
CA SER A 382 11.83 29.40 -3.93
C SER A 382 13.08 28.60 -3.56
N ALA A 383 14.26 29.10 -3.88
CA ALA A 383 15.53 28.45 -3.53
C ALA A 383 15.66 28.21 -2.01
N THR A 384 15.13 29.12 -1.19
CA THR A 384 15.11 28.98 0.27
C THR A 384 14.25 27.82 0.71
N HIS A 385 13.09 27.60 0.07
CA HIS A 385 12.21 26.48 0.37
C HIS A 385 12.77 25.16 -0.20
N LEU A 386 13.31 25.21 -1.41
CA LEU A 386 13.91 24.04 -2.05
C LEU A 386 15.06 23.45 -1.22
N ALA A 387 15.79 24.31 -0.50
CA ALA A 387 16.82 23.88 0.45
C ALA A 387 16.25 23.23 1.73
N GLN A 388 14.93 23.21 1.92
CA GLN A 388 14.25 22.65 3.09
C GLN A 388 13.64 21.27 2.82
N THR A 389 14.37 20.42 2.10
CA THR A 389 13.96 19.01 1.85
C THR A 389 13.89 18.19 3.14
N PRO A 390 13.11 17.12 3.21
CA PRO A 390 12.27 16.58 2.15
C PRO A 390 10.96 17.35 1.95
N PHE A 391 10.38 17.16 0.76
CA PHE A 391 9.01 17.53 0.47
C PHE A 391 8.10 16.30 0.57
N ILE A 392 6.84 16.52 0.95
CA ILE A 392 5.82 15.48 1.06
C ILE A 392 4.63 15.89 0.21
N VAL A 393 4.14 15.00 -0.64
CA VAL A 393 2.90 15.21 -1.38
C VAL A 393 1.72 15.09 -0.42
N THR A 394 0.77 16.01 -0.54
CA THR A 394 -0.44 16.03 0.28
C THR A 394 -1.67 16.14 -0.60
N GLY A 395 -2.75 15.51 -0.16
CA GLY A 395 -4.06 15.62 -0.77
C GLY A 395 -5.10 16.07 0.24
N SER A 396 -6.02 16.93 -0.17
CA SER A 396 -7.14 17.33 0.69
C SER A 396 -8.42 17.42 -0.10
N VAL A 397 -9.52 17.10 0.54
CA VAL A 397 -10.87 17.15 -0.01
C VAL A 397 -11.82 17.79 1.00
N GLU A 398 -12.71 18.66 0.51
CA GLU A 398 -13.78 19.31 1.27
C GLU A 398 -15.13 18.82 0.76
N GLY A 399 -16.07 18.60 1.67
CA GLY A 399 -17.41 18.12 1.35
C GLY A 399 -17.67 16.72 1.86
N ASN A 400 -18.78 16.53 2.58
CA ASN A 400 -19.15 15.24 3.18
C ASN A 400 -19.36 14.18 2.10
N GLY A 401 -18.63 13.08 2.17
CA GLY A 401 -18.64 12.00 1.19
C GLY A 401 -17.84 12.27 -0.09
N ALA A 402 -17.19 13.44 -0.21
CA ALA A 402 -16.31 13.73 -1.34
C ALA A 402 -15.12 12.77 -1.37
N THR A 403 -14.78 12.29 -2.56
CA THR A 403 -13.81 11.22 -2.75
C THR A 403 -12.75 11.59 -3.78
N MET A 404 -11.49 11.32 -3.44
CA MET A 404 -10.33 11.41 -4.34
C MET A 404 -9.64 10.07 -4.44
N ASN A 405 -9.40 9.61 -5.65
CA ASN A 405 -8.66 8.37 -5.94
C ASN A 405 -7.31 8.72 -6.57
N TRP A 406 -6.23 8.34 -5.92
CA TRP A 406 -4.88 8.69 -6.32
C TRP A 406 -4.17 7.54 -7.00
N ASN A 407 -3.49 7.85 -8.08
CA ASN A 407 -2.59 6.96 -8.78
C ASN A 407 -1.16 7.51 -8.68
N PHE A 408 -0.37 6.94 -7.79
CA PHE A 408 1.07 7.24 -7.67
C PHE A 408 1.92 6.37 -8.61
N GLY A 409 1.28 5.68 -9.56
CA GLY A 409 1.86 4.71 -10.47
C GLY A 409 1.37 3.28 -10.22
N ASN A 410 0.50 3.08 -9.24
CA ASN A 410 -0.05 1.77 -8.89
C ASN A 410 -1.06 1.21 -9.92
N GLY A 411 -1.45 2.00 -10.95
CA GLY A 411 -2.29 1.58 -12.06
C GLY A 411 -3.79 1.59 -11.79
N TYR A 412 -4.23 2.22 -10.69
CA TYR A 412 -5.64 2.24 -10.29
C TYR A 412 -6.08 3.59 -9.72
N PHE A 413 -7.36 3.90 -9.95
CA PHE A 413 -8.13 4.92 -9.25
C PHE A 413 -9.19 4.23 -8.39
N GLY A 414 -8.90 3.97 -7.12
CA GLY A 414 -9.72 3.10 -6.28
C GLY A 414 -9.69 1.66 -6.77
N THR A 415 -10.85 1.12 -7.18
CA THR A 415 -10.94 -0.22 -7.82
C THR A 415 -10.93 -0.17 -9.35
N THR A 416 -10.96 1.01 -9.95
CA THR A 416 -10.97 1.17 -11.40
C THR A 416 -9.54 1.20 -11.92
N SER A 417 -9.19 0.25 -12.78
CA SER A 417 -7.88 0.25 -13.44
C SER A 417 -7.76 1.42 -14.40
N VAL A 418 -6.53 1.86 -14.63
CA VAL A 418 -6.17 2.72 -15.76
C VAL A 418 -6.77 2.13 -17.04
N SER A 419 -7.46 2.97 -17.82
CA SER A 419 -8.24 2.50 -18.97
C SER A 419 -7.38 2.32 -20.22
N SER A 420 -6.41 3.23 -20.39
CA SER A 420 -5.45 3.20 -21.50
C SER A 420 -4.14 3.80 -21.02
N ALA A 421 -3.19 2.95 -20.69
CA ALA A 421 -1.91 3.40 -20.14
C ALA A 421 -1.21 4.37 -21.11
N GLY A 422 -0.89 5.56 -20.60
CA GLY A 422 -0.05 6.55 -21.26
C GLY A 422 1.41 6.08 -21.41
N SER A 423 2.16 6.75 -22.26
CA SER A 423 3.59 6.48 -22.39
C SER A 423 4.34 6.88 -21.12
N ASN A 424 5.29 6.03 -20.71
CA ASN A 424 6.12 6.26 -19.52
C ASN A 424 7.54 5.83 -19.79
N ALA A 425 8.43 6.77 -20.07
CA ALA A 425 9.82 6.51 -20.42
C ALA A 425 10.65 5.91 -19.27
N SER A 426 10.25 6.15 -18.01
CA SER A 426 10.90 5.54 -16.85
C SER A 426 10.58 4.06 -16.69
N ASN A 427 9.50 3.58 -17.32
CA ASN A 427 8.93 2.24 -17.13
C ASN A 427 8.58 1.92 -15.66
N ILE A 428 8.39 2.93 -14.81
CA ILE A 428 8.01 2.79 -13.42
C ILE A 428 6.59 3.29 -13.22
N GLY A 429 5.68 2.38 -12.94
CA GLY A 429 4.26 2.67 -12.73
C GLY A 429 3.44 2.77 -14.01
N ILE A 430 2.11 2.68 -13.82
CA ILE A 430 1.10 2.73 -14.87
C ILE A 430 0.19 3.94 -14.59
N PHE A 431 0.06 4.82 -15.58
CA PHE A 431 -0.71 6.05 -15.52
C PHE A 431 -1.71 6.13 -16.67
N GLU A 432 -2.80 6.89 -16.49
CA GLU A 432 -3.79 7.11 -17.55
C GLU A 432 -3.24 7.97 -18.68
N TYR A 433 -2.43 8.99 -18.34
CA TYR A 433 -1.86 9.92 -19.32
C TYR A 433 -0.34 9.78 -19.42
N ASP A 434 0.22 10.36 -20.49
CA ASP A 434 1.65 10.35 -20.75
C ASP A 434 2.45 11.00 -19.61
N VAL A 435 3.38 10.26 -19.07
CA VAL A 435 4.34 10.78 -18.09
C VAL A 435 5.34 11.69 -18.83
N PRO A 436 5.52 12.95 -18.39
CA PRO A 436 6.46 13.85 -19.03
C PRO A 436 7.88 13.28 -19.06
N THR A 437 8.61 13.52 -20.12
CA THR A 437 10.00 13.03 -20.26
C THR A 437 10.86 13.47 -19.08
N GLY A 438 11.55 12.51 -18.47
CA GLY A 438 12.42 12.71 -17.30
C GLY A 438 11.69 12.68 -15.96
N PHE A 439 10.37 12.49 -15.94
CA PHE A 439 9.59 12.28 -14.72
C PHE A 439 9.34 10.79 -14.47
N THR A 440 9.12 10.45 -13.20
CA THR A 440 8.87 9.07 -12.76
C THR A 440 7.80 9.02 -11.68
N ALA A 441 7.30 7.84 -11.36
CA ALA A 441 6.36 7.59 -10.28
C ALA A 441 7.00 7.83 -8.90
N ILE A 442 6.19 8.16 -7.90
CA ILE A 442 6.66 8.29 -6.51
C ILE A 442 6.84 6.91 -5.88
N THR A 443 8.06 6.37 -6.00
CA THR A 443 8.40 5.01 -5.55
C THR A 443 9.79 4.95 -4.96
N THR A 444 10.09 3.88 -4.21
CA THR A 444 11.44 3.64 -3.71
C THR A 444 12.45 3.38 -4.83
N LYS A 445 12.02 2.77 -5.94
CA LYS A 445 12.86 2.58 -7.13
C LYS A 445 13.15 3.91 -7.82
N GLY A 446 12.14 4.79 -7.94
CA GLY A 446 12.29 6.12 -8.52
C GLY A 446 13.20 7.05 -7.70
N LEU A 447 13.37 6.82 -6.39
CA LEU A 447 14.31 7.57 -5.55
C LEU A 447 15.79 7.32 -5.93
N ASN A 448 16.07 6.26 -6.64
CA ASN A 448 17.42 5.82 -7.04
C ASN A 448 17.76 6.13 -8.50
N GLU A 449 16.86 6.78 -9.25
CA GLU A 449 17.05 7.19 -10.66
C GLU A 449 17.61 8.61 -10.85
#